data_483d02d9207258c076479f00a4028455
#
_entry.id   483d02d9207258c076479f00a4028455
#
_cell.length_a   1.000
_cell.length_b   1.000
_cell.length_c   1.000
_cell.angle_alpha   90.00
_cell.angle_beta   90.00
_cell.angle_gamma   90.00
#
_symmetry.space_group_name_H-M   'P 1'
#
loop_
_entity.id
_entity.type
_entity.pdbx_description
1 polymer ?
#
loop_
_entity_poly.entity_id
_entity_poly.type
_entity_poly.pdbx_seq_one_letter_code
_entity_poly.pdbx_strand_id
1 'polypeptide(L)'
;MKAIRSLVLACIAALAAGDARAQADLRTSLPQPVKLKQGILNVPALSPLWLLPEEAAKYNIQIETVMFQRFADARTALVSGDIHLTAFGPQDISLALGQGAKTLVGVAGVGSGNDCLVVRKGEDISDWKNIADKRIGIGAGSISWLKFAASVQENGLQYNRLKTVNIVGAGGNFLRALQGKEIDMAVVWQPFCAQAIVEGFGAYPTLDHNVSKTVGGLISVLAVNRPFMEKNRDAVQRLVVSYLDVLDLARRDSARWAQIYAEKAGLAENVAAESIRTTQLDATLPLESIKRITKFLSDNGVITRDVSGEIGGQYTYDFLAKASGKSPEQLGLNR
;
A
#
# COMPACT_ATOMS: atom_id res chain seq x y z
N MET A 1 6.96 -17.51 -49.17
CA MET A 1 6.40 -17.76 -47.81
C MET A 1 7.45 -18.19 -46.76
N LYS A 2 8.44 -19.03 -47.09
CA LYS A 2 9.49 -19.45 -46.13
C LYS A 2 10.42 -18.29 -45.68
N ALA A 3 10.81 -17.38 -46.60
CA ALA A 3 11.69 -16.25 -46.28
C ALA A 3 11.06 -15.22 -45.31
N ILE A 4 9.76 -14.96 -45.42
CA ILE A 4 9.04 -14.02 -44.54
C ILE A 4 8.92 -14.60 -43.10
N ARG A 5 8.69 -15.93 -42.99
CA ARG A 5 8.67 -16.58 -41.66
C ARG A 5 10.02 -16.55 -40.96
N SER A 6 11.13 -16.71 -41.68
CA SER A 6 12.48 -16.63 -41.12
C SER A 6 12.84 -15.20 -40.66
N LEU A 7 12.39 -14.18 -41.41
CA LEU A 7 12.63 -12.77 -41.00
C LEU A 7 11.85 -12.38 -39.74
N VAL A 8 10.59 -12.82 -39.63
CA VAL A 8 9.77 -12.56 -38.43
C VAL A 8 10.32 -13.27 -37.20
N LEU A 9 10.79 -14.52 -37.32
CA LEU A 9 11.44 -15.23 -36.23
C LEU A 9 12.75 -14.55 -35.79
N ALA A 10 13.55 -14.05 -36.72
CA ALA A 10 14.80 -13.36 -36.44
C ALA A 10 14.55 -12.02 -35.73
N CYS A 11 13.51 -11.27 -36.11
CA CYS A 11 13.11 -10.03 -35.43
C CYS A 11 12.59 -10.28 -34.00
N ILE A 12 11.81 -11.33 -33.79
CA ILE A 12 11.31 -11.71 -32.45
C ILE A 12 12.46 -12.15 -31.53
N ALA A 13 13.41 -12.91 -32.05
CA ALA A 13 14.59 -13.34 -31.30
C ALA A 13 15.52 -12.15 -30.95
N ALA A 14 15.68 -11.18 -31.86
CA ALA A 14 16.47 -9.98 -31.62
C ALA A 14 15.83 -9.06 -30.59
N LEU A 15 14.49 -8.91 -30.59
CA LEU A 15 13.75 -8.17 -29.58
C LEU A 15 13.85 -8.83 -28.20
N ALA A 16 13.66 -10.14 -28.12
CA ALA A 16 13.79 -10.88 -26.87
C ALA A 16 15.23 -10.84 -26.30
N ALA A 17 16.26 -10.85 -27.15
CA ALA A 17 17.63 -10.71 -26.73
C ALA A 17 17.98 -9.27 -26.27
N GLY A 18 17.36 -8.26 -26.88
CA GLY A 18 17.46 -6.85 -26.47
C GLY A 18 16.86 -6.62 -25.08
N ASP A 19 15.67 -7.14 -24.82
CA ASP A 19 14.98 -7.03 -23.53
C ASP A 19 15.73 -7.78 -22.40
N ALA A 20 16.25 -8.98 -22.69
CA ALA A 20 17.04 -9.75 -21.74
C ALA A 20 18.35 -9.02 -21.36
N ARG A 21 18.97 -8.35 -22.33
CA ARG A 21 20.20 -7.59 -22.10
C ARG A 21 19.93 -6.30 -21.30
N ALA A 22 18.84 -5.60 -21.59
CA ALA A 22 18.40 -4.43 -20.83
C ALA A 22 18.04 -4.79 -19.39
N GLN A 23 17.36 -5.91 -19.16
CA GLN A 23 17.06 -6.42 -17.81
C GLN A 23 18.34 -6.87 -17.07
N ALA A 24 19.29 -7.49 -17.74
CA ALA A 24 20.58 -7.84 -17.14
C ALA A 24 21.35 -6.61 -16.69
N ASP A 25 21.28 -5.50 -17.43
CA ASP A 25 21.93 -4.23 -17.10
C ASP A 25 21.32 -3.58 -15.84
N LEU A 26 20.00 -3.73 -15.61
CA LEU A 26 19.33 -3.25 -14.40
C LEU A 26 19.77 -3.99 -13.12
N ARG A 27 20.34 -5.17 -13.23
CA ARG A 27 20.83 -5.99 -12.12
C ARG A 27 22.33 -5.83 -11.85
N THR A 28 22.97 -4.88 -12.51
CA THR A 28 24.37 -4.53 -12.21
C THR A 28 24.46 -3.56 -11.05
N SER A 29 25.50 -3.73 -10.23
CA SER A 29 25.79 -2.83 -9.09
C SER A 29 26.11 -1.42 -9.57
N LEU A 30 25.70 -0.42 -8.81
CA LEU A 30 26.06 0.97 -9.06
C LEU A 30 27.57 1.18 -8.89
N PRO A 31 28.22 2.04 -9.71
CA PRO A 31 29.65 2.28 -9.62
C PRO A 31 30.06 3.00 -8.33
N GLN A 32 29.15 3.74 -7.72
CA GLN A 32 29.35 4.43 -6.44
C GLN A 32 28.23 4.07 -5.48
N PRO A 33 28.51 3.96 -4.17
CA PRO A 33 27.51 3.68 -3.17
C PRO A 33 26.50 4.84 -3.05
N VAL A 34 25.21 4.49 -2.99
CA VAL A 34 24.14 5.45 -2.73
C VAL A 34 23.54 5.16 -1.36
N LYS A 35 23.51 6.18 -0.50
CA LYS A 35 22.90 6.10 0.84
C LYS A 35 21.53 6.73 0.83
N LEU A 36 20.57 6.06 1.45
CA LEU A 36 19.23 6.59 1.62
C LEU A 36 18.60 6.14 2.95
N LYS A 37 17.56 6.83 3.36
CA LYS A 37 16.73 6.45 4.51
C LYS A 37 15.37 6.00 4.01
N GLN A 38 14.90 4.84 4.48
CA GLN A 38 13.53 4.41 4.29
C GLN A 38 12.72 4.54 5.58
N GLY A 39 11.49 5.03 5.46
CA GLY A 39 10.50 4.94 6.53
C GLY A 39 9.73 3.63 6.44
N ILE A 40 9.43 3.00 7.59
CA ILE A 40 8.62 1.79 7.64
C ILE A 40 7.63 1.85 8.80
N LEU A 41 6.49 1.19 8.63
CA LEU A 41 5.46 1.00 9.64
C LEU A 41 5.17 -0.50 9.79
N ASN A 42 4.78 -0.91 10.99
CA ASN A 42 4.48 -2.31 11.31
C ASN A 42 3.09 -2.74 10.82
N VAL A 43 2.95 -2.86 9.50
CA VAL A 43 1.77 -3.44 8.85
C VAL A 43 2.20 -4.53 7.86
N PRO A 44 1.41 -5.61 7.68
CA PRO A 44 1.87 -6.78 6.92
C PRO A 44 2.20 -6.47 5.46
N ALA A 45 1.43 -5.60 4.79
CA ALA A 45 1.71 -5.23 3.39
C ALA A 45 3.08 -4.54 3.22
N LEU A 46 3.55 -3.81 4.25
CA LEU A 46 4.86 -3.14 4.22
C LEU A 46 5.98 -4.03 4.77
N SER A 47 5.66 -5.13 5.43
CA SER A 47 6.67 -5.97 6.08
C SER A 47 7.71 -6.59 5.14
N PRO A 48 7.43 -6.85 3.84
CA PRO A 48 8.50 -7.23 2.91
C PRO A 48 9.61 -6.19 2.78
N LEU A 49 9.31 -4.90 3.02
CA LEU A 49 10.32 -3.82 2.98
C LEU A 49 11.41 -3.95 4.05
N TRP A 50 11.23 -4.79 5.08
CA TRP A 50 12.29 -5.13 6.01
C TRP A 50 13.46 -5.86 5.36
N LEU A 51 13.22 -6.55 4.25
CA LEU A 51 14.24 -7.23 3.45
C LEU A 51 14.89 -6.31 2.40
N LEU A 52 14.30 -5.13 2.15
CA LEU A 52 14.79 -4.25 1.10
C LEU A 52 16.24 -3.77 1.32
N PRO A 53 16.72 -3.47 2.54
CA PRO A 53 18.11 -3.10 2.76
C PRO A 53 19.11 -4.17 2.32
N GLU A 54 18.84 -5.44 2.62
CA GLU A 54 19.69 -6.56 2.22
C GLU A 54 19.68 -6.76 0.70
N GLU A 55 18.50 -6.70 0.09
CA GLU A 55 18.34 -6.88 -1.35
C GLU A 55 18.99 -5.74 -2.14
N ALA A 56 18.80 -4.50 -1.70
CA ALA A 56 19.35 -3.31 -2.32
C ALA A 56 20.89 -3.21 -2.17
N ALA A 57 21.46 -3.80 -1.12
CA ALA A 57 22.91 -3.85 -0.93
C ALA A 57 23.65 -4.54 -2.08
N LYS A 58 23.01 -5.49 -2.77
CA LYS A 58 23.53 -6.17 -3.98
C LYS A 58 23.81 -5.18 -5.11
N TYR A 59 23.15 -4.03 -5.09
CA TYR A 59 23.28 -2.96 -6.07
C TYR A 59 24.08 -1.76 -5.58
N ASN A 60 24.87 -1.93 -4.50
CA ASN A 60 25.64 -0.85 -3.87
C ASN A 60 24.75 0.29 -3.31
N ILE A 61 23.56 -0.06 -2.78
CA ILE A 61 22.63 0.86 -2.14
C ILE A 61 22.58 0.53 -0.64
N GLN A 62 22.84 1.52 0.19
CA GLN A 62 22.83 1.40 1.65
C GLN A 62 21.56 2.08 2.19
N ILE A 63 20.69 1.30 2.84
CA ILE A 63 19.43 1.77 3.38
C ILE A 63 19.46 1.78 4.91
N GLU A 64 19.29 2.95 5.49
CA GLU A 64 18.98 3.13 6.90
C GLU A 64 17.46 3.08 7.08
N THR A 65 16.95 2.23 7.99
CA THR A 65 15.52 2.09 8.23
C THR A 65 15.10 2.89 9.46
N VAL A 66 14.08 3.74 9.30
CA VAL A 66 13.48 4.59 10.34
C VAL A 66 12.06 4.11 10.59
N MET A 67 11.75 3.75 11.86
CA MET A 67 10.42 3.32 12.27
C MET A 67 9.48 4.50 12.51
N PHE A 68 8.27 4.42 11.97
CA PHE A 68 7.19 5.36 12.24
C PHE A 68 6.00 4.64 12.87
N GLN A 69 5.27 5.37 13.72
CA GLN A 69 4.04 4.88 14.35
C GLN A 69 2.79 5.31 13.59
N ARG A 70 2.88 6.36 12.78
CA ARG A 70 1.77 6.93 12.01
C ARG A 70 2.20 7.22 10.58
N PHE A 71 1.33 6.94 9.64
CA PHE A 71 1.55 7.25 8.21
C PHE A 71 1.73 8.75 7.96
N ALA A 72 1.02 9.60 8.72
CA ALA A 72 1.16 11.06 8.60
C ALA A 72 2.58 11.56 8.93
N ASP A 73 3.25 10.94 9.89
CA ASP A 73 4.63 11.31 10.26
C ASP A 73 5.62 10.87 9.17
N ALA A 74 5.46 9.65 8.65
CA ALA A 74 6.25 9.15 7.51
C ALA A 74 6.04 10.01 6.25
N ARG A 75 4.78 10.44 5.99
CA ARG A 75 4.48 11.38 4.90
C ARG A 75 5.21 12.70 5.08
N THR A 76 5.15 13.30 6.28
CA THR A 76 5.84 14.56 6.58
C THR A 76 7.35 14.43 6.38
N ALA A 77 7.95 13.36 6.89
CA ALA A 77 9.38 13.08 6.73
C ALA A 77 9.79 12.86 5.25
N LEU A 78 8.91 12.25 4.43
CA LEU A 78 9.18 12.09 3.01
C LEU A 78 9.02 13.42 2.24
N VAL A 79 8.04 14.26 2.63
CA VAL A 79 7.85 15.60 2.03
C VAL A 79 9.06 16.49 2.31
N SER A 80 9.58 16.48 3.55
CA SER A 80 10.77 17.28 3.94
C SER A 80 12.08 16.73 3.35
N GLY A 81 12.14 15.44 3.00
CA GLY A 81 13.37 14.78 2.56
C GLY A 81 14.20 14.21 3.72
N ASP A 82 13.68 14.15 4.94
CA ASP A 82 14.32 13.49 6.08
C ASP A 82 14.42 11.98 5.87
N ILE A 83 13.48 11.41 5.12
CA ILE A 83 13.57 10.08 4.50
C ILE A 83 13.41 10.21 2.98
N HIS A 84 13.87 9.19 2.24
CA HIS A 84 13.90 9.23 0.77
C HIS A 84 12.91 8.25 0.14
N LEU A 85 12.49 7.24 0.91
CA LEU A 85 11.61 6.16 0.49
C LEU A 85 10.69 5.79 1.65
N THR A 86 9.41 5.53 1.38
CA THR A 86 8.47 4.88 2.31
C THR A 86 7.31 4.29 1.54
N ALA A 87 6.43 3.56 2.23
CA ALA A 87 5.13 3.18 1.68
C ALA A 87 4.01 3.64 2.62
N PHE A 88 2.94 4.15 2.02
CA PHE A 88 1.74 4.65 2.70
C PHE A 88 0.53 4.59 1.76
N GLY A 89 -0.65 4.92 2.25
CA GLY A 89 -1.85 4.89 1.41
C GLY A 89 -1.80 5.91 0.27
N PRO A 90 -2.44 5.65 -0.87
CA PRO A 90 -2.48 6.57 -2.01
C PRO A 90 -3.09 7.94 -1.64
N GLN A 91 -4.00 7.98 -0.64
CA GLN A 91 -4.56 9.22 -0.11
C GLN A 91 -3.51 10.13 0.52
N ASP A 92 -2.38 9.59 1.01
CA ASP A 92 -1.31 10.41 1.59
C ASP A 92 -0.64 11.30 0.56
N ILE A 93 -0.48 10.82 -0.69
CA ILE A 93 0.01 11.64 -1.80
C ILE A 93 -1.04 12.71 -2.16
N SER A 94 -2.33 12.35 -2.17
CA SER A 94 -3.42 13.28 -2.43
C SER A 94 -3.50 14.39 -1.39
N LEU A 95 -3.36 14.04 -0.10
CA LEU A 95 -3.32 14.99 1.02
C LEU A 95 -2.14 15.96 0.89
N ALA A 96 -0.95 15.44 0.60
CA ALA A 96 0.24 16.27 0.40
C ALA A 96 0.07 17.22 -0.79
N LEU A 97 -0.43 16.72 -1.93
CA LEU A 97 -0.68 17.54 -3.11
C LEU A 97 -1.77 18.61 -2.86
N GLY A 98 -2.83 18.26 -2.14
CA GLY A 98 -3.87 19.21 -1.71
C GLY A 98 -3.34 20.35 -0.85
N GLN A 99 -2.28 20.09 -0.08
CA GLN A 99 -1.53 21.07 0.72
C GLN A 99 -0.42 21.79 -0.08
N GLY A 100 -0.29 21.51 -1.40
CA GLY A 100 0.69 22.13 -2.27
C GLY A 100 2.05 21.42 -2.36
N ALA A 101 2.26 20.33 -1.64
CA ALA A 101 3.50 19.57 -1.71
C ALA A 101 3.52 18.67 -2.96
N LYS A 102 4.53 18.84 -3.82
CA LYS A 102 4.73 18.09 -5.07
C LYS A 102 5.94 17.14 -5.01
N THR A 103 6.52 16.97 -3.82
CA THR A 103 7.76 16.21 -3.62
C THR A 103 7.57 14.72 -3.49
N LEU A 104 6.33 14.22 -3.42
CA LEU A 104 6.04 12.78 -3.33
C LEU A 104 5.80 12.18 -4.71
N VAL A 105 6.45 11.06 -5.01
CA VAL A 105 6.24 10.33 -6.27
C VAL A 105 6.00 8.85 -5.97
N GLY A 106 4.81 8.35 -6.31
CA GLY A 106 4.51 6.91 -6.27
C GLY A 106 5.21 6.18 -7.42
N VAL A 107 5.94 5.13 -7.12
CA VAL A 107 6.76 4.36 -8.08
C VAL A 107 6.33 2.90 -8.24
N ALA A 108 5.59 2.35 -7.28
CA ALA A 108 5.01 1.01 -7.33
C ALA A 108 3.82 0.91 -6.37
N GLY A 109 2.89 -0.01 -6.61
CA GLY A 109 1.91 -0.45 -5.64
C GLY A 109 2.52 -1.36 -4.58
N VAL A 110 1.82 -1.55 -3.46
CA VAL A 110 2.27 -2.44 -2.38
C VAL A 110 1.29 -3.60 -2.15
N GLY A 111 0.06 -3.48 -2.64
CA GLY A 111 -0.91 -4.57 -2.57
C GLY A 111 -2.27 -4.15 -2.04
N SER A 112 -3.03 -5.14 -1.55
CA SER A 112 -4.40 -4.98 -1.05
C SER A 112 -4.68 -5.92 0.13
N GLY A 113 -5.88 -5.81 0.73
CA GLY A 113 -6.36 -6.76 1.75
C GLY A 113 -5.89 -6.51 3.17
N ASN A 114 -5.17 -5.43 3.44
CA ASN A 114 -4.65 -5.11 4.79
C ASN A 114 -5.68 -4.39 5.68
N ASP A 115 -6.72 -3.80 5.07
CA ASP A 115 -7.84 -3.19 5.80
C ASP A 115 -8.86 -4.23 6.19
N CYS A 116 -9.50 -4.04 7.31
CA CYS A 116 -10.47 -4.99 7.81
C CYS A 116 -11.57 -4.34 8.65
N LEU A 117 -12.70 -5.01 8.67
CA LEU A 117 -13.75 -4.79 9.64
C LEU A 117 -13.63 -5.87 10.71
N VAL A 118 -13.74 -5.51 11.96
CA VAL A 118 -13.83 -6.47 13.07
C VAL A 118 -14.99 -6.09 13.99
N VAL A 119 -15.81 -7.07 14.31
CA VAL A 119 -16.93 -6.94 15.25
C VAL A 119 -16.61 -7.68 16.53
N ARG A 120 -17.31 -7.37 17.63
CA ARG A 120 -17.22 -8.19 18.83
C ARG A 120 -17.69 -9.61 18.50
N LYS A 121 -17.05 -10.59 19.10
CA LYS A 121 -17.48 -11.97 18.97
C LYS A 121 -18.94 -12.15 19.44
N GLY A 122 -19.75 -12.77 18.59
CA GLY A 122 -21.18 -12.98 18.82
C GLY A 122 -22.09 -11.89 18.21
N GLU A 123 -21.53 -10.81 17.68
CA GLU A 123 -22.29 -9.85 16.87
C GLU A 123 -22.43 -10.40 15.45
N ASP A 124 -23.65 -10.48 14.95
CA ASP A 124 -23.95 -10.82 13.56
C ASP A 124 -24.16 -9.55 12.75
N ILE A 125 -23.17 -9.25 11.88
CA ILE A 125 -23.27 -8.17 10.91
C ILE A 125 -23.04 -8.76 9.52
N SER A 126 -24.13 -9.20 8.92
CA SER A 126 -24.16 -9.88 7.62
C SER A 126 -24.66 -8.99 6.47
N ASP A 127 -25.27 -7.85 6.78
CA ASP A 127 -25.78 -6.88 5.81
C ASP A 127 -25.35 -5.47 6.21
N TRP A 128 -25.07 -4.62 5.23
CA TRP A 128 -24.73 -3.21 5.45
C TRP A 128 -25.81 -2.45 6.24
N LYS A 129 -27.08 -2.81 6.10
CA LYS A 129 -28.17 -2.20 6.89
C LYS A 129 -28.04 -2.45 8.39
N ASN A 130 -27.39 -3.55 8.77
CA ASN A 130 -27.23 -3.95 10.18
C ASN A 130 -26.21 -3.08 10.94
N ILE A 131 -25.45 -2.22 10.23
CA ILE A 131 -24.50 -1.31 10.89
C ILE A 131 -25.15 -0.01 11.38
N ALA A 132 -26.37 0.33 10.96
CA ALA A 132 -27.01 1.63 11.24
C ALA A 132 -27.08 1.97 12.73
N ASP A 133 -27.35 0.98 13.56
CA ASP A 133 -27.44 1.16 15.01
C ASP A 133 -26.16 0.85 15.79
N LYS A 134 -25.13 0.39 15.12
CA LYS A 134 -23.85 0.02 15.75
C LYS A 134 -22.97 1.25 16.00
N ARG A 135 -22.24 1.21 17.12
CA ARG A 135 -21.18 2.18 17.40
C ARG A 135 -19.93 1.72 16.65
N ILE A 136 -19.48 2.51 15.70
CA ILE A 136 -18.44 2.15 14.74
C ILE A 136 -17.18 2.94 15.02
N GLY A 137 -16.12 2.29 15.48
CA GLY A 137 -14.81 2.89 15.65
C GLY A 137 -14.16 3.14 14.29
N ILE A 138 -13.76 4.37 14.02
CA ILE A 138 -13.11 4.79 12.79
C ILE A 138 -11.85 5.60 13.08
N GLY A 139 -10.86 5.54 12.18
CA GLY A 139 -9.73 6.46 12.14
C GLY A 139 -9.91 7.42 10.98
N ALA A 140 -10.51 8.58 11.22
CA ALA A 140 -10.79 9.54 10.15
C ALA A 140 -9.54 9.91 9.35
N GLY A 141 -9.65 9.92 8.01
CA GLY A 141 -8.55 10.21 7.09
C GLY A 141 -7.65 9.00 6.75
N SER A 142 -7.86 7.84 7.38
CA SER A 142 -7.16 6.61 6.99
C SER A 142 -7.74 5.99 5.71
N ILE A 143 -6.96 5.13 5.05
CA ILE A 143 -7.44 4.39 3.88
C ILE A 143 -8.59 3.43 4.26
N SER A 144 -8.52 2.80 5.46
CA SER A 144 -9.57 1.93 5.97
C SER A 144 -10.90 2.70 6.13
N TRP A 145 -10.84 3.90 6.72
CA TRP A 145 -12.01 4.78 6.82
C TRP A 145 -12.56 5.15 5.44
N LEU A 146 -11.68 5.50 4.49
CA LEU A 146 -12.06 5.91 3.14
C LEU A 146 -12.83 4.79 2.42
N LYS A 147 -12.30 3.57 2.44
CA LYS A 147 -12.95 2.39 1.87
C LYS A 147 -14.29 2.10 2.52
N PHE A 148 -14.35 2.19 3.85
CA PHE A 148 -15.58 2.00 4.60
C PHE A 148 -16.63 3.05 4.22
N ALA A 149 -16.28 4.34 4.22
CA ALA A 149 -17.19 5.42 3.88
C ALA A 149 -17.74 5.29 2.44
N ALA A 150 -16.87 4.93 1.49
CA ALA A 150 -17.27 4.66 0.11
C ALA A 150 -18.22 3.47 0.01
N SER A 151 -17.92 2.36 0.70
CA SER A 151 -18.77 1.15 0.71
C SER A 151 -20.14 1.42 1.35
N VAL A 152 -20.19 2.23 2.40
CA VAL A 152 -21.46 2.68 3.02
C VAL A 152 -22.34 3.39 1.98
N GLN A 153 -21.76 4.35 1.23
CA GLN A 153 -22.48 5.09 0.19
C GLN A 153 -22.91 4.18 -0.97
N GLU A 154 -22.04 3.28 -1.41
CA GLU A 154 -22.32 2.30 -2.48
C GLU A 154 -23.46 1.34 -2.13
N ASN A 155 -23.68 1.10 -0.83
CA ASN A 155 -24.79 0.28 -0.33
C ASN A 155 -26.03 1.11 0.08
N GLY A 156 -26.10 2.37 -0.38
CA GLY A 156 -27.28 3.23 -0.21
C GLY A 156 -27.46 3.80 1.20
N LEU A 157 -26.43 3.72 2.04
CA LEU A 157 -26.43 4.30 3.37
C LEU A 157 -25.79 5.68 3.38
N GLN A 158 -26.17 6.52 4.33
CA GLN A 158 -25.57 7.84 4.53
C GLN A 158 -24.55 7.77 5.66
N TYR A 159 -23.26 7.96 5.33
CA TYR A 159 -22.18 7.85 6.30
C TYR A 159 -22.38 8.78 7.52
N ASN A 160 -22.86 10.01 7.31
CA ASN A 160 -23.11 10.99 8.37
C ASN A 160 -24.27 10.65 9.31
N ARG A 161 -25.04 9.61 9.01
CA ARG A 161 -26.10 9.09 9.89
C ARG A 161 -25.65 7.92 10.75
N LEU A 162 -24.45 7.38 10.52
CA LEU A 162 -23.90 6.29 11.32
C LEU A 162 -23.40 6.82 12.67
N LYS A 163 -23.47 5.96 13.68
CA LYS A 163 -22.92 6.25 15.03
C LYS A 163 -21.41 6.01 15.04
N THR A 164 -20.64 6.90 14.43
CA THR A 164 -19.18 6.77 14.34
C THR A 164 -18.49 7.34 15.59
N VAL A 165 -17.48 6.63 16.08
CA VAL A 165 -16.58 7.04 17.16
C VAL A 165 -15.18 7.22 16.56
N ASN A 166 -14.69 8.44 16.50
CA ASN A 166 -13.35 8.70 15.99
C ASN A 166 -12.29 8.27 17.01
N ILE A 167 -11.50 7.27 16.65
CA ILE A 167 -10.42 6.73 17.47
C ILE A 167 -9.09 7.24 16.96
N VAL A 168 -8.40 8.00 17.80
CA VAL A 168 -7.09 8.58 17.47
C VAL A 168 -5.96 7.69 17.99
N GLY A 169 -4.87 7.63 17.23
CA GLY A 169 -3.63 6.93 17.62
C GLY A 169 -3.46 5.58 16.98
N ALA A 170 -2.80 4.67 17.68
CA ALA A 170 -2.48 3.34 17.17
C ALA A 170 -3.71 2.40 17.17
N GLY A 171 -3.68 1.38 16.29
CA GLY A 171 -4.78 0.42 16.15
C GLY A 171 -5.15 -0.34 17.43
N GLY A 172 -4.22 -0.47 18.39
CA GLY A 172 -4.53 -1.02 19.73
C GLY A 172 -5.61 -0.26 20.49
N ASN A 173 -5.84 1.04 20.19
CA ASN A 173 -6.92 1.80 20.78
C ASN A 173 -8.29 1.28 20.34
N PHE A 174 -8.41 0.85 19.07
CA PHE A 174 -9.61 0.22 18.54
C PHE A 174 -9.92 -1.09 19.25
N LEU A 175 -8.88 -1.89 19.52
CA LEU A 175 -9.05 -3.17 20.23
C LEU A 175 -9.51 -2.94 21.66
N ARG A 176 -8.93 -1.99 22.38
CA ARG A 176 -9.37 -1.63 23.74
C ARG A 176 -10.83 -1.15 23.75
N ALA A 177 -11.23 -0.29 22.81
CA ALA A 177 -12.60 0.19 22.69
C ALA A 177 -13.58 -0.95 22.36
N LEU A 178 -13.18 -1.92 21.51
CA LEU A 178 -13.98 -3.08 21.17
C LEU A 178 -14.14 -4.02 22.37
N GLN A 179 -13.06 -4.33 23.09
CA GLN A 179 -13.07 -5.14 24.31
C GLN A 179 -13.84 -4.47 25.44
N GLY A 180 -13.66 -3.17 25.61
CA GLY A 180 -14.36 -2.34 26.59
C GLY A 180 -15.85 -2.09 26.28
N LYS A 181 -16.34 -2.62 25.13
CA LYS A 181 -17.72 -2.43 24.67
C LYS A 181 -18.09 -0.96 24.44
N GLU A 182 -17.11 -0.10 24.18
CA GLU A 182 -17.33 1.29 23.79
C GLU A 182 -17.78 1.38 22.33
N ILE A 183 -17.31 0.45 21.49
CA ILE A 183 -17.70 0.26 20.09
C ILE A 183 -18.18 -1.18 19.86
N ASP A 184 -18.98 -1.36 18.83
CA ASP A 184 -19.55 -2.66 18.44
C ASP A 184 -18.80 -3.24 17.21
N MET A 185 -18.24 -2.35 16.39
CA MET A 185 -17.45 -2.66 15.22
C MET A 185 -16.26 -1.69 15.11
N ALA A 186 -15.12 -2.18 14.64
CA ALA A 186 -13.95 -1.38 14.31
C ALA A 186 -13.66 -1.44 12.81
N VAL A 187 -13.39 -0.28 12.22
CA VAL A 187 -12.83 -0.10 10.88
C VAL A 187 -11.34 0.16 11.05
N VAL A 188 -10.56 -0.88 10.93
CA VAL A 188 -9.15 -0.86 11.31
C VAL A 188 -8.29 -1.59 10.26
N TRP A 189 -7.07 -1.90 10.55
CA TRP A 189 -6.12 -2.56 9.64
C TRP A 189 -5.36 -3.67 10.37
N GLN A 190 -4.73 -4.55 9.60
CA GLN A 190 -3.85 -5.58 10.15
C GLN A 190 -2.60 -4.93 10.78
N PRO A 191 -2.08 -5.50 11.89
CA PRO A 191 -2.40 -6.81 12.49
C PRO A 191 -3.55 -6.79 13.51
N PHE A 192 -4.20 -5.66 13.74
CA PHE A 192 -5.15 -5.48 14.85
C PHE A 192 -6.41 -6.34 14.69
N CYS A 193 -6.89 -6.53 13.47
CA CYS A 193 -7.99 -7.47 13.25
C CYS A 193 -7.57 -8.90 13.59
N ALA A 194 -6.42 -9.35 13.07
CA ALA A 194 -5.90 -10.67 13.38
C ALA A 194 -5.71 -10.87 14.89
N GLN A 195 -5.21 -9.87 15.60
CA GLN A 195 -5.09 -9.91 17.04
C GLN A 195 -6.45 -10.13 17.72
N ALA A 196 -7.48 -9.36 17.36
CA ALA A 196 -8.83 -9.53 17.93
C ALA A 196 -9.40 -10.93 17.69
N ILE A 197 -9.15 -11.51 16.49
CA ILE A 197 -9.58 -12.86 16.13
C ILE A 197 -8.83 -13.92 16.93
N VAL A 198 -7.50 -13.84 16.95
CA VAL A 198 -6.63 -14.82 17.64
C VAL A 198 -6.85 -14.80 19.15
N GLU A 199 -7.01 -13.61 19.75
CA GLU A 199 -7.32 -13.44 21.16
C GLU A 199 -8.80 -13.81 21.50
N GLY A 200 -9.63 -14.07 20.51
CA GLY A 200 -10.97 -14.65 20.66
C GLY A 200 -12.07 -13.69 21.09
N PHE A 201 -11.85 -12.37 21.09
CA PHE A 201 -12.88 -11.37 21.41
C PHE A 201 -13.51 -10.71 20.18
N GLY A 202 -12.90 -10.85 19.00
CA GLY A 202 -13.38 -10.33 17.72
C GLY A 202 -13.79 -11.42 16.74
N ALA A 203 -14.53 -11.02 15.71
CA ALA A 203 -14.88 -11.83 14.54
C ALA A 203 -14.86 -10.95 13.28
N TYR A 204 -14.51 -11.54 12.13
CA TYR A 204 -14.73 -10.86 10.85
C TYR A 204 -16.22 -10.89 10.52
N PRO A 205 -16.83 -9.75 10.19
CA PRO A 205 -18.19 -9.76 9.63
C PRO A 205 -18.15 -10.33 8.20
N THR A 206 -19.30 -10.67 7.66
CA THR A 206 -19.41 -11.06 6.24
C THR A 206 -19.33 -9.87 5.29
N LEU A 207 -19.40 -8.64 5.82
CA LEU A 207 -19.23 -7.42 5.05
C LEU A 207 -17.77 -7.24 4.62
N ASP A 208 -17.56 -6.87 3.36
CA ASP A 208 -16.24 -6.52 2.83
C ASP A 208 -16.25 -5.11 2.24
N HIS A 209 -15.40 -4.24 2.77
CA HIS A 209 -15.20 -2.88 2.27
C HIS A 209 -13.99 -2.77 1.31
N ASN A 210 -13.23 -3.85 1.11
CA ASN A 210 -12.11 -3.89 0.17
C ASN A 210 -12.58 -4.00 -1.29
N VAL A 211 -13.86 -4.31 -1.50
CA VAL A 211 -14.48 -4.41 -2.83
C VAL A 211 -15.12 -3.10 -3.32
N SER A 212 -14.90 -1.99 -2.60
CA SER A 212 -15.42 -0.67 -3.01
C SER A 212 -15.02 -0.35 -4.46
N LYS A 213 -16.02 -0.02 -5.28
CA LYS A 213 -15.83 0.38 -6.68
C LYS A 213 -15.22 1.79 -6.78
N THR A 214 -15.48 2.63 -5.79
CA THR A 214 -14.96 4.00 -5.73
C THR A 214 -13.48 4.01 -5.38
N VAL A 215 -13.08 3.28 -4.34
CA VAL A 215 -11.70 3.33 -3.82
C VAL A 215 -10.84 2.20 -4.39
N GLY A 216 -11.43 1.02 -4.63
CA GLY A 216 -10.71 -0.16 -5.08
C GLY A 216 -9.89 -0.84 -3.98
N GLY A 217 -9.10 -1.82 -4.37
CA GLY A 217 -8.34 -2.67 -3.44
C GLY A 217 -6.97 -2.15 -3.02
N LEU A 218 -6.42 -1.14 -3.71
CA LEU A 218 -5.07 -0.64 -3.42
C LEU A 218 -4.98 -0.14 -1.97
N ILE A 219 -4.00 -0.66 -1.21
CA ILE A 219 -3.80 -0.30 0.19
C ILE A 219 -2.69 0.73 0.35
N SER A 220 -1.58 0.52 -0.32
CA SER A 220 -0.40 1.38 -0.19
C SER A 220 0.35 1.51 -1.51
N VAL A 221 1.12 2.58 -1.60
CA VAL A 221 2.05 2.87 -2.68
C VAL A 221 3.46 3.03 -2.12
N LEU A 222 4.44 2.48 -2.80
CA LEU A 222 5.84 2.77 -2.58
C LEU A 222 6.12 4.15 -3.17
N ALA A 223 6.52 5.09 -2.32
CA ALA A 223 6.74 6.48 -2.70
C ALA A 223 8.16 6.91 -2.42
N VAL A 224 8.71 7.73 -3.30
CA VAL A 224 10.04 8.34 -3.18
C VAL A 224 9.95 9.86 -3.12
N ASN A 225 10.93 10.49 -2.46
CA ASN A 225 11.11 11.93 -2.50
C ASN A 225 11.59 12.34 -3.89
N ARG A 226 10.91 13.28 -4.55
CA ARG A 226 11.18 13.71 -5.94
C ARG A 226 12.60 14.24 -6.13
N PRO A 227 13.12 15.18 -5.31
CA PRO A 227 14.51 15.64 -5.43
C PRO A 227 15.54 14.51 -5.33
N PHE A 228 15.32 13.53 -4.44
CA PHE A 228 16.17 12.35 -4.36
C PHE A 228 16.09 11.50 -5.63
N MET A 229 14.87 11.24 -6.11
CA MET A 229 14.63 10.46 -7.32
C MET A 229 15.29 11.07 -8.55
N GLU A 230 15.15 12.38 -8.74
CA GLU A 230 15.71 13.09 -9.90
C GLU A 230 17.23 13.05 -9.90
N LYS A 231 17.85 13.18 -8.72
CA LYS A 231 19.31 13.12 -8.55
C LYS A 231 19.88 11.69 -8.68
N ASN A 232 19.08 10.67 -8.35
CA ASN A 232 19.55 9.29 -8.19
C ASN A 232 18.70 8.29 -8.99
N ARG A 233 18.33 8.61 -10.24
CA ARG A 233 17.41 7.78 -11.05
C ARG A 233 17.86 6.32 -11.15
N ASP A 234 19.14 6.07 -11.32
CA ASP A 234 19.70 4.72 -11.43
C ASP A 234 19.58 3.94 -10.12
N ALA A 235 19.73 4.61 -8.98
CA ALA A 235 19.51 4.00 -7.67
C ALA A 235 18.02 3.67 -7.46
N VAL A 236 17.10 4.60 -7.81
CA VAL A 236 15.66 4.36 -7.73
C VAL A 236 15.24 3.21 -8.64
N GLN A 237 15.83 3.09 -9.84
CA GLN A 237 15.57 1.95 -10.72
C GLN A 237 15.94 0.63 -10.06
N ARG A 238 17.11 0.54 -9.43
CA ARG A 238 17.54 -0.68 -8.72
C ARG A 238 16.78 -0.94 -7.42
N LEU A 239 16.33 0.12 -6.74
CA LEU A 239 15.40 -0.01 -5.62
C LEU A 239 14.07 -0.66 -6.03
N VAL A 240 13.53 -0.29 -7.19
CA VAL A 240 12.29 -0.91 -7.70
C VAL A 240 12.55 -2.36 -8.11
N VAL A 241 13.71 -2.68 -8.69
CA VAL A 241 14.12 -4.08 -8.95
C VAL A 241 14.20 -4.87 -7.65
N SER A 242 14.94 -4.36 -6.65
CA SER A 242 15.05 -4.97 -5.32
C SER A 242 13.68 -5.16 -4.65
N TYR A 243 12.79 -4.18 -4.81
CA TYR A 243 11.43 -4.25 -4.28
C TYR A 243 10.62 -5.39 -4.91
N LEU A 244 10.69 -5.56 -6.22
CA LEU A 244 10.03 -6.69 -6.90
C LEU A 244 10.60 -8.03 -6.45
N ASP A 245 11.92 -8.14 -6.29
CA ASP A 245 12.57 -9.34 -5.79
C ASP A 245 12.10 -9.67 -4.36
N VAL A 246 11.97 -8.67 -3.49
CA VAL A 246 11.45 -8.82 -2.13
C VAL A 246 9.98 -9.26 -2.12
N LEU A 247 9.14 -8.69 -2.98
CA LEU A 247 7.75 -9.15 -3.12
C LEU A 247 7.66 -10.61 -3.56
N ASP A 248 8.52 -11.01 -4.48
CA ASP A 248 8.56 -12.38 -4.98
C ASP A 248 9.05 -13.38 -3.91
N LEU A 249 10.02 -12.98 -3.08
CA LEU A 249 10.44 -13.78 -1.92
C LEU A 249 9.26 -14.00 -0.96
N ALA A 250 8.54 -12.91 -0.59
CA ALA A 250 7.40 -13.00 0.31
C ALA A 250 6.25 -13.84 -0.24
N ARG A 251 5.99 -13.79 -1.57
CA ARG A 251 4.96 -14.60 -2.23
C ARG A 251 5.31 -16.09 -2.27
N ARG A 252 6.60 -16.43 -2.50
CA ARG A 252 7.05 -17.83 -2.62
C ARG A 252 7.10 -18.54 -1.28
N ASP A 253 7.37 -17.81 -0.21
CA ASP A 253 7.52 -18.38 1.15
C ASP A 253 6.75 -17.51 2.16
N SER A 254 5.44 -17.71 2.19
CA SER A 254 4.55 -16.98 3.10
C SER A 254 4.80 -17.31 4.56
N ALA A 255 5.31 -18.50 4.88
CA ALA A 255 5.65 -18.90 6.24
C ALA A 255 6.87 -18.10 6.74
N ARG A 256 7.91 -18.01 5.93
CA ARG A 256 9.09 -17.18 6.23
C ARG A 256 8.72 -15.71 6.31
N TRP A 257 7.84 -15.23 5.41
CA TRP A 257 7.34 -13.87 5.48
C TRP A 257 6.62 -13.59 6.81
N ALA A 258 5.74 -14.50 7.26
CA ALA A 258 5.07 -14.38 8.55
C ALA A 258 6.06 -14.33 9.72
N GLN A 259 7.09 -15.16 9.69
CA GLN A 259 8.14 -15.20 10.69
C GLN A 259 8.92 -13.89 10.79
N ILE A 260 9.37 -13.35 9.65
CA ILE A 260 10.06 -12.05 9.58
C ILE A 260 9.14 -10.95 10.10
N TYR A 261 7.87 -10.95 9.69
CA TYR A 261 6.91 -9.97 10.15
C TYR A 261 6.68 -10.07 11.67
N ALA A 262 6.52 -11.27 12.22
CA ALA A 262 6.37 -11.49 13.65
C ALA A 262 7.57 -10.94 14.44
N GLU A 263 8.78 -11.30 14.01
CA GLU A 263 10.04 -10.83 14.63
C GLU A 263 10.15 -9.29 14.61
N LYS A 264 10.01 -8.69 13.43
CA LYS A 264 10.23 -7.25 13.25
C LYS A 264 9.13 -6.38 13.86
N ALA A 265 7.90 -6.88 13.92
CA ALA A 265 6.77 -6.18 14.50
C ALA A 265 6.56 -6.50 15.99
N GLY A 266 7.28 -7.47 16.56
CA GLY A 266 7.11 -7.93 17.94
C GLY A 266 5.75 -8.60 18.17
N LEU A 267 5.26 -9.37 17.20
CA LEU A 267 3.96 -10.03 17.22
C LEU A 267 4.11 -11.53 17.55
N ALA A 268 3.05 -12.12 18.12
CA ALA A 268 2.93 -13.58 18.17
C ALA A 268 2.83 -14.14 16.73
N GLU A 269 3.47 -15.28 16.48
CA GLU A 269 3.55 -15.89 15.15
C GLU A 269 2.17 -16.15 14.52
N ASN A 270 1.20 -16.61 15.32
CA ASN A 270 -0.17 -16.85 14.87
C ASN A 270 -0.92 -15.55 14.47
N VAL A 271 -0.63 -14.43 15.14
CA VAL A 271 -1.17 -13.11 14.77
C VAL A 271 -0.55 -12.65 13.46
N ALA A 272 0.76 -12.80 13.30
CA ALA A 272 1.45 -12.45 12.06
C ALA A 272 0.94 -13.30 10.87
N ALA A 273 0.83 -14.63 11.07
CA ALA A 273 0.30 -15.54 10.04
C ALA A 273 -1.13 -15.19 9.62
N GLU A 274 -2.03 -14.94 10.58
CA GLU A 274 -3.39 -14.52 10.29
C GLU A 274 -3.43 -13.17 9.56
N SER A 275 -2.57 -12.22 9.94
CA SER A 275 -2.49 -10.91 9.30
C SER A 275 -2.08 -10.99 7.83
N ILE A 276 -1.09 -11.80 7.49
CA ILE A 276 -0.62 -11.91 6.10
C ILE A 276 -1.58 -12.73 5.23
N ARG A 277 -2.39 -13.61 5.82
CA ARG A 277 -3.38 -14.44 5.10
C ARG A 277 -4.34 -13.59 4.27
N THR A 278 -4.69 -12.40 4.74
CA THR A 278 -5.59 -11.47 4.06
C THR A 278 -4.86 -10.45 3.19
N THR A 279 -3.52 -10.44 3.21
CA THR A 279 -2.70 -9.48 2.48
C THR A 279 -2.32 -10.02 1.10
N GLN A 280 -2.63 -9.27 0.05
CA GLN A 280 -2.24 -9.58 -1.32
C GLN A 280 -1.18 -8.59 -1.77
N LEU A 281 0.03 -9.08 -2.06
CA LEU A 281 1.14 -8.26 -2.55
C LEU A 281 0.98 -8.03 -4.07
N ASP A 282 0.92 -6.78 -4.49
CA ASP A 282 0.83 -6.40 -5.89
C ASP A 282 1.52 -5.05 -6.12
N ALA A 283 2.36 -4.98 -7.14
CA ALA A 283 3.10 -3.77 -7.47
C ALA A 283 2.36 -2.84 -8.44
N THR A 284 1.16 -3.19 -8.92
CA THR A 284 0.38 -2.35 -9.84
C THR A 284 -0.06 -1.03 -9.20
N LEU A 285 -0.17 0.02 -10.02
CA LEU A 285 -0.60 1.36 -9.64
C LEU A 285 -1.87 1.75 -10.41
N PRO A 286 -3.07 1.41 -9.93
CA PRO A 286 -4.32 1.70 -10.64
C PRO A 286 -4.66 3.20 -10.58
N LEU A 287 -4.22 3.96 -11.57
CA LEU A 287 -4.31 5.43 -11.58
C LEU A 287 -5.74 5.96 -11.51
N GLU A 288 -6.68 5.32 -12.19
CA GLU A 288 -8.08 5.75 -12.15
C GLU A 288 -8.70 5.53 -10.76
N SER A 289 -8.33 4.46 -10.05
CA SER A 289 -8.70 4.29 -8.65
C SER A 289 -8.10 5.38 -7.77
N ILE A 290 -6.84 5.74 -8.00
CA ILE A 290 -6.16 6.81 -7.27
C ILE A 290 -6.84 8.17 -7.53
N LYS A 291 -7.25 8.46 -8.76
CA LYS A 291 -8.02 9.66 -9.09
C LYS A 291 -9.37 9.69 -8.37
N ARG A 292 -10.09 8.54 -8.34
CA ARG A 292 -11.37 8.43 -7.60
C ARG A 292 -11.18 8.63 -6.10
N ILE A 293 -10.12 8.07 -5.51
CA ILE A 293 -9.74 8.32 -4.11
C ILE A 293 -9.53 9.82 -3.87
N THR A 294 -8.77 10.47 -4.72
CA THR A 294 -8.47 11.90 -4.60
C THR A 294 -9.73 12.75 -4.71
N LYS A 295 -10.60 12.42 -5.67
CA LYS A 295 -11.89 13.08 -5.84
C LYS A 295 -12.79 12.89 -4.62
N PHE A 296 -12.87 11.66 -4.10
CA PHE A 296 -13.65 11.35 -2.90
C PHE A 296 -13.19 12.15 -1.67
N LEU A 297 -11.87 12.35 -1.50
CA LEU A 297 -11.33 13.19 -0.43
C LEU A 297 -11.77 14.65 -0.56
N SER A 298 -11.80 15.18 -1.78
CA SER A 298 -12.29 16.54 -2.04
C SER A 298 -13.79 16.66 -1.79
N ASP A 299 -14.58 15.74 -2.34
CA ASP A 299 -16.04 15.76 -2.22
C ASP A 299 -16.53 15.66 -0.77
N ASN A 300 -15.73 15.02 0.08
CA ASN A 300 -16.01 14.89 1.52
C ASN A 300 -15.27 15.93 2.39
N GLY A 301 -14.67 16.96 1.78
CA GLY A 301 -14.04 18.08 2.49
C GLY A 301 -12.75 17.73 3.27
N VAL A 302 -12.13 16.55 2.99
CA VAL A 302 -10.86 16.13 3.61
C VAL A 302 -9.68 16.91 3.02
N ILE A 303 -9.77 17.26 1.75
CA ILE A 303 -8.88 18.22 1.07
C ILE A 303 -9.72 19.38 0.54
N THR A 304 -9.21 20.59 0.72
CA THR A 304 -9.94 21.83 0.36
C THR A 304 -9.90 22.15 -1.12
N ARG A 305 -8.96 21.59 -1.86
CA ARG A 305 -8.76 21.77 -3.31
C ARG A 305 -8.86 20.43 -4.02
N ASP A 306 -9.72 20.32 -5.03
CA ASP A 306 -9.75 19.13 -5.89
C ASP A 306 -8.48 19.06 -6.73
N VAL A 307 -7.65 18.07 -6.45
CA VAL A 307 -6.39 17.80 -7.17
C VAL A 307 -6.46 16.51 -7.99
N SER A 308 -7.64 15.94 -8.19
CA SER A 308 -7.83 14.68 -8.91
C SER A 308 -7.34 14.72 -10.36
N GLY A 309 -7.43 15.88 -11.00
CA GLY A 309 -6.88 16.11 -12.33
C GLY A 309 -5.35 16.22 -12.38
N GLU A 310 -4.72 16.60 -11.25
CA GLU A 310 -3.27 16.80 -11.16
C GLU A 310 -2.54 15.57 -10.59
N ILE A 311 -3.27 14.69 -9.89
CA ILE A 311 -2.67 13.59 -9.10
C ILE A 311 -1.82 12.63 -9.94
N GLY A 312 -2.15 12.45 -11.22
CA GLY A 312 -1.39 11.61 -12.14
C GLY A 312 0.08 12.01 -12.25
N GLY A 313 0.41 13.31 -12.13
CA GLY A 313 1.78 13.81 -12.13
C GLY A 313 2.60 13.47 -10.87
N GLN A 314 1.98 12.86 -9.87
CA GLN A 314 2.63 12.35 -8.67
C GLN A 314 2.93 10.85 -8.76
N TYR A 315 2.76 10.23 -9.92
CA TYR A 315 3.04 8.82 -10.15
C TYR A 315 3.89 8.65 -11.40
N THR A 316 4.80 7.67 -11.40
CA THR A 316 5.58 7.29 -12.57
C THR A 316 5.61 5.76 -12.71
N TYR A 317 5.45 5.30 -13.93
CA TYR A 317 5.49 3.89 -14.28
C TYR A 317 6.85 3.45 -14.84
N ASP A 318 7.74 4.40 -15.17
CA ASP A 318 9.00 4.14 -15.88
C ASP A 318 9.87 3.09 -15.19
N PHE A 319 10.06 3.24 -13.87
CA PHE A 319 10.92 2.34 -13.09
C PHE A 319 10.31 0.94 -13.02
N LEU A 320 9.01 0.87 -12.74
CA LEU A 320 8.29 -0.38 -12.60
C LEU A 320 8.15 -1.11 -13.94
N ALA A 321 7.90 -0.37 -15.03
CA ALA A 321 7.83 -0.91 -16.38
C ALA A 321 9.17 -1.54 -16.80
N LYS A 322 10.28 -0.83 -16.61
CA LYS A 322 11.62 -1.35 -16.90
C LYS A 322 11.96 -2.55 -16.04
N ALA A 323 11.66 -2.51 -14.73
CA ALA A 323 11.99 -3.59 -13.81
C ALA A 323 11.17 -4.87 -14.06
N SER A 324 9.89 -4.73 -14.44
CA SER A 324 8.96 -5.85 -14.63
C SER A 324 8.84 -6.34 -16.08
N GLY A 325 9.29 -5.54 -17.06
CA GLY A 325 9.05 -5.82 -18.49
C GLY A 325 7.59 -5.65 -18.93
N LYS A 326 6.75 -5.03 -18.10
CA LYS A 326 5.32 -4.79 -18.39
C LYS A 326 5.09 -3.37 -18.91
N SER A 327 4.06 -3.18 -19.75
CA SER A 327 3.69 -1.84 -20.18
C SER A 327 3.03 -1.04 -19.02
N PRO A 328 3.03 0.30 -19.07
CA PRO A 328 2.34 1.13 -18.09
C PRO A 328 0.85 0.78 -17.94
N GLU A 329 0.17 0.40 -19.02
CA GLU A 329 -1.24 -0.01 -19.02
C GLU A 329 -1.43 -1.32 -18.24
N GLN A 330 -0.52 -2.29 -18.41
CA GLN A 330 -0.53 -3.54 -17.64
C GLN A 330 -0.24 -3.28 -16.15
N LEU A 331 0.47 -2.20 -15.85
CA LEU A 331 0.79 -1.77 -14.49
C LEU A 331 -0.28 -0.88 -13.86
N GLY A 332 -1.34 -0.53 -14.60
CA GLY A 332 -2.51 0.15 -14.06
C GLY A 332 -2.68 1.61 -14.48
N LEU A 333 -1.93 2.11 -15.47
CA LEU A 333 -2.03 3.51 -15.94
C LEU A 333 -3.47 3.91 -16.29
N ASN A 334 -4.28 2.97 -16.80
CA ASN A 334 -5.67 3.19 -17.23
C ASN A 334 -6.69 2.38 -16.40
N ARG A 335 -6.40 2.09 -15.12
CA ARG A 335 -7.26 1.30 -14.24
C ARG A 335 -7.68 2.07 -12.98
#